data_6080c6bd81be3cdffcba3879f207b67f
#
_entry.id   6080c6bd81be3cdffcba3879f207b67f
#
_cell.length_a   1.000
_cell.length_b   1.000
_cell.length_c   1.000
_cell.angle_alpha   90.00
_cell.angle_beta   90.00
_cell.angle_gamma   90.00
#
_symmetry.space_group_name_H-M   'P 1'
#
loop_
_entity.id
_entity.type
_entity.pdbx_description
1 polymer ?
#
loop_
_entity_poly.entity_id
_entity_poly.type
_entity_poly.pdbx_seq_one_letter_code
_entity_poly.pdbx_strand_id
1 'polypeptide(L)'
;MLLGLHTYSLHLHGMGQNWGGFKLRWEPVWDIFGLMDEAKKLGLDGLHLTAADLGATDQEHLRDVRRAAEERGLFLEYNFSLDASEYDDRLTHTMEEGIAIAESIGSDIGKISMDVRRPHPVCGSAFHPEVIPQLEKIAVKALTAGPVAQNAGVRICLENHTEAFSDEVLWIINRVNHPYVGVCVDTNN
;
A
#
# COMPACT_ATOMS: atom_id res chain seq x y z
N MET A 1 16.28 -10.28 -10.19
CA MET A 1 15.48 -9.11 -9.79
C MET A 1 14.08 -9.37 -10.29
N LEU A 2 13.08 -9.25 -9.43
CA LEU A 2 11.68 -9.38 -9.85
C LEU A 2 11.17 -8.01 -10.32
N LEU A 3 10.31 -8.02 -11.34
CA LEU A 3 9.71 -6.83 -11.92
C LEU A 3 8.19 -6.92 -11.80
N GLY A 4 7.59 -5.99 -11.07
CA GLY A 4 6.14 -5.89 -10.88
C GLY A 4 5.55 -4.62 -11.51
N LEU A 5 4.26 -4.64 -11.75
CA LEU A 5 3.48 -3.49 -12.19
C LEU A 5 2.73 -2.89 -11.01
N HIS A 6 2.90 -1.60 -10.78
CA HIS A 6 2.10 -0.84 -9.83
C HIS A 6 0.82 -0.36 -10.53
N THR A 7 -0.34 -0.73 -10.01
CA THR A 7 -1.66 -0.41 -10.64
C THR A 7 -1.94 1.08 -10.75
N TYR A 8 -1.34 1.90 -9.87
CA TYR A 8 -1.42 3.35 -9.98
C TYR A 8 -0.94 3.88 -11.34
N SER A 9 0.01 3.19 -11.99
CA SER A 9 0.46 3.54 -13.35
C SER A 9 -0.66 3.39 -14.39
N LEU A 10 -1.73 2.67 -14.06
CA LEU A 10 -2.87 2.40 -14.92
C LEU A 10 -4.13 3.16 -14.52
N HIS A 11 -4.01 4.25 -13.75
CA HIS A 11 -5.18 5.00 -13.25
C HIS A 11 -6.08 5.54 -14.39
N LEU A 12 -5.53 5.88 -15.55
CA LEU A 12 -6.31 6.27 -16.74
C LEU A 12 -7.08 5.09 -17.36
N HIS A 13 -6.79 3.87 -16.94
CA HIS A 13 -7.51 2.64 -17.31
C HIS A 13 -8.46 2.18 -16.20
N GLY A 14 -8.73 3.05 -15.22
CA GLY A 14 -9.63 2.75 -14.10
C GLY A 14 -9.05 1.85 -13.02
N MET A 15 -7.74 1.55 -13.08
CA MET A 15 -7.05 0.71 -12.10
C MET A 15 -6.44 1.56 -10.99
N GLY A 16 -6.17 0.92 -9.85
CA GLY A 16 -5.55 1.59 -8.71
C GLY A 16 -6.48 2.56 -7.99
N GLN A 17 -5.85 3.44 -7.23
CA GLN A 17 -6.55 4.48 -6.49
C GLN A 17 -6.94 5.66 -7.37
N ASN A 18 -7.96 6.40 -6.96
CA ASN A 18 -8.29 7.68 -7.56
C ASN A 18 -7.13 8.66 -7.35
N TRP A 19 -6.90 9.48 -8.36
CA TRP A 19 -5.91 10.55 -8.24
C TRP A 19 -6.49 11.71 -7.43
N GLY A 20 -5.73 12.16 -6.41
CA GLY A 20 -6.17 13.16 -5.45
C GLY A 20 -6.73 14.43 -6.10
N GLY A 21 -7.85 14.90 -5.58
CA GLY A 21 -8.54 16.10 -6.05
C GLY A 21 -9.38 15.94 -7.32
N PHE A 22 -9.15 14.92 -8.11
CA PHE A 22 -9.96 14.58 -9.27
C PHE A 22 -10.90 13.43 -8.92
N LYS A 23 -12.17 13.70 -8.71
CA LYS A 23 -13.21 12.67 -8.50
C LYS A 23 -13.59 11.95 -9.79
N LEU A 24 -12.73 11.96 -10.80
CA LEU A 24 -12.94 11.24 -12.05
C LEU A 24 -12.53 9.81 -11.85
N ARG A 25 -13.50 8.92 -11.94
CA ARG A 25 -13.28 7.46 -12.00
C ARG A 25 -13.53 7.02 -13.43
N TRP A 26 -12.57 6.31 -14.00
CA TRP A 26 -12.79 5.54 -15.21
C TRP A 26 -13.24 4.14 -14.83
N GLU A 27 -14.09 3.55 -15.66
CA GLU A 27 -14.42 2.14 -15.49
C GLU A 27 -13.15 1.29 -15.67
N PRO A 28 -12.91 0.32 -14.79
CA PRO A 28 -11.76 -0.57 -14.92
C PRO A 28 -11.78 -1.31 -16.27
N VAL A 29 -10.67 -1.27 -16.98
CA VAL A 29 -10.52 -2.00 -18.25
C VAL A 29 -10.40 -3.51 -18.00
N TRP A 30 -9.86 -3.89 -16.86
CA TRP A 30 -9.71 -5.28 -16.40
C TRP A 30 -10.26 -5.44 -14.99
N ASP A 31 -10.80 -6.60 -14.69
CA ASP A 31 -10.87 -7.09 -13.33
C ASP A 31 -9.48 -7.58 -12.89
N ILE A 32 -9.33 -7.97 -11.62
CA ILE A 32 -8.04 -8.42 -11.08
C ILE A 32 -7.48 -9.63 -11.84
N PHE A 33 -8.31 -10.54 -12.33
CA PHE A 33 -7.88 -11.73 -13.05
C PHE A 33 -7.39 -11.39 -14.46
N GLY A 34 -8.11 -10.52 -15.16
CA GLY A 34 -7.69 -9.97 -16.46
C GLY A 34 -6.40 -9.17 -16.38
N LEU A 35 -6.20 -8.40 -15.28
CA LEU A 35 -4.95 -7.68 -15.03
C LEU A 35 -3.77 -8.65 -14.82
N MET A 36 -3.98 -9.75 -14.10
CA MET A 36 -2.96 -10.80 -13.95
C MET A 36 -2.57 -11.43 -15.30
N ASP A 37 -3.55 -11.66 -16.17
CA ASP A 37 -3.29 -12.18 -17.52
C ASP A 37 -2.47 -11.19 -18.36
N GLU A 38 -2.77 -9.89 -18.28
CA GLU A 38 -1.98 -8.86 -18.96
C GLU A 38 -0.56 -8.76 -18.40
N ALA A 39 -0.40 -8.84 -17.09
CA ALA A 39 0.93 -8.85 -16.45
C ALA A 39 1.78 -10.03 -16.98
N LYS A 40 1.19 -11.21 -17.11
CA LYS A 40 1.90 -12.38 -17.69
C LYS A 40 2.24 -12.19 -19.14
N LYS A 41 1.36 -11.63 -19.96
CA LYS A 41 1.65 -11.32 -21.38
C LYS A 41 2.82 -10.35 -21.52
N LEU A 42 2.96 -9.41 -20.58
CA LEU A 42 4.07 -8.46 -20.54
C LEU A 42 5.36 -9.06 -19.97
N GLY A 43 5.35 -10.29 -19.48
CA GLY A 43 6.50 -10.95 -18.87
C GLY A 43 6.86 -10.43 -17.50
N LEU A 44 5.89 -9.88 -16.77
CA LEU A 44 6.08 -9.38 -15.41
C LEU A 44 6.03 -10.51 -14.39
N ASP A 45 6.70 -10.29 -13.27
CA ASP A 45 6.80 -11.24 -12.15
C ASP A 45 5.70 -11.02 -11.09
N GLY A 46 5.03 -9.85 -11.09
CA GLY A 46 4.01 -9.57 -10.08
C GLY A 46 3.26 -8.26 -10.25
N LEU A 47 2.39 -7.99 -9.27
CA LEU A 47 1.53 -6.81 -9.20
C LEU A 47 1.63 -6.15 -7.82
N HIS A 48 1.68 -4.82 -7.81
CA HIS A 48 1.44 -4.00 -6.64
C HIS A 48 0.04 -3.38 -6.78
N LEU A 49 -0.87 -3.74 -5.92
CA LEU A 49 -2.30 -3.50 -6.05
C LEU A 49 -2.95 -2.98 -4.77
N THR A 50 -4.15 -2.46 -4.90
CA THR A 50 -4.97 -1.91 -3.81
C THR A 50 -6.31 -2.63 -3.69
N ALA A 51 -7.09 -2.31 -2.66
CA ALA A 51 -8.46 -2.79 -2.53
C ALA A 51 -9.35 -2.40 -3.72
N ALA A 52 -9.02 -1.27 -4.38
CA ALA A 52 -9.74 -0.83 -5.57
C ALA A 52 -9.58 -1.81 -6.74
N ASP A 53 -8.42 -2.42 -6.86
CA ASP A 53 -8.10 -3.39 -7.92
C ASP A 53 -8.68 -4.77 -7.62
N LEU A 54 -8.76 -5.13 -6.34
CA LEU A 54 -9.35 -6.40 -5.90
C LEU A 54 -10.83 -6.47 -6.25
N GLY A 55 -11.55 -5.35 -6.24
CA GLY A 55 -12.99 -5.27 -6.50
C GLY A 55 -13.85 -5.74 -5.32
N ALA A 56 -13.40 -6.73 -4.56
CA ALA A 56 -14.03 -7.22 -3.34
C ALA A 56 -12.98 -7.68 -2.33
N THR A 57 -13.33 -7.67 -1.04
CA THR A 57 -12.44 -8.06 0.06
C THR A 57 -13.03 -9.15 0.96
N ASP A 58 -14.07 -9.85 0.50
CA ASP A 58 -14.55 -11.03 1.19
C ASP A 58 -13.58 -12.21 1.05
N GLN A 59 -13.60 -13.10 2.02
CA GLN A 59 -12.62 -14.17 2.16
C GLN A 59 -12.62 -15.20 1.02
N GLU A 60 -13.76 -15.38 0.35
CA GLU A 60 -13.84 -16.29 -0.78
C GLU A 60 -13.12 -15.69 -1.99
N HIS A 61 -13.44 -14.44 -2.31
CA HIS A 61 -12.81 -13.70 -3.39
C HIS A 61 -11.29 -13.57 -3.19
N LEU A 62 -10.82 -13.21 -1.99
CA LEU A 62 -9.39 -13.08 -1.70
C LEU A 62 -8.63 -14.40 -1.88
N ARG A 63 -9.23 -15.53 -1.51
CA ARG A 63 -8.64 -16.86 -1.79
C ARG A 63 -8.56 -17.17 -3.28
N ASP A 64 -9.57 -16.76 -4.06
CA ASP A 64 -9.56 -16.94 -5.51
C ASP A 64 -8.48 -16.08 -6.17
N VAL A 65 -8.31 -14.84 -5.72
CA VAL A 65 -7.21 -13.94 -6.14
C VAL A 65 -5.85 -14.57 -5.85
N ARG A 66 -5.65 -15.08 -4.64
CA ARG A 66 -4.41 -15.78 -4.26
C ARG A 66 -4.13 -16.96 -5.18
N ARG A 67 -5.11 -17.86 -5.34
CA ARG A 67 -4.99 -19.03 -6.20
C ARG A 67 -4.64 -18.64 -7.65
N ALA A 68 -5.33 -17.63 -8.20
CA ALA A 68 -5.09 -17.15 -9.54
C ALA A 68 -3.67 -16.59 -9.74
N ALA A 69 -3.13 -15.90 -8.74
CA ALA A 69 -1.75 -15.40 -8.75
C ALA A 69 -0.74 -16.56 -8.68
N GLU A 70 -0.96 -17.52 -7.77
CA GLU A 70 -0.11 -18.71 -7.62
C GLU A 70 -0.06 -19.54 -8.94
N GLU A 71 -1.21 -19.78 -9.59
CA GLU A 71 -1.30 -20.51 -10.87
C GLU A 71 -0.53 -19.81 -12.00
N ARG A 72 -0.43 -18.48 -11.94
CA ARG A 72 0.30 -17.66 -12.93
C ARG A 72 1.76 -17.42 -12.54
N GLY A 73 2.18 -17.85 -11.34
CA GLY A 73 3.51 -17.56 -10.80
C GLY A 73 3.76 -16.05 -10.65
N LEU A 74 2.76 -15.30 -10.20
CA LEU A 74 2.87 -13.88 -9.89
C LEU A 74 2.98 -13.66 -8.38
N PHE A 75 3.91 -12.79 -7.96
CA PHE A 75 3.83 -12.23 -6.61
C PHE A 75 2.79 -11.11 -6.56
N LEU A 76 2.20 -10.90 -5.39
CA LEU A 76 1.33 -9.76 -5.10
C LEU A 76 1.92 -8.95 -3.95
N GLU A 77 1.87 -7.63 -4.08
CA GLU A 77 2.11 -6.67 -3.01
C GLU A 77 0.85 -5.86 -2.77
N TYR A 78 0.44 -5.73 -1.52
CA TYR A 78 -0.80 -5.02 -1.17
C TYR A 78 -0.50 -3.63 -0.64
N ASN A 79 -1.11 -2.63 -1.26
CA ASN A 79 -1.01 -1.24 -0.85
C ASN A 79 -2.30 -0.76 -0.20
N PHE A 80 -2.20 -0.14 0.96
CA PHE A 80 -3.32 0.50 1.65
C PHE A 80 -2.87 1.80 2.33
N SER A 81 -3.85 2.59 2.75
CA SER A 81 -3.63 3.87 3.41
C SER A 81 -4.30 3.89 4.77
N LEU A 82 -3.74 4.65 5.69
CA LEU A 82 -4.29 4.83 7.03
C LEU A 82 -5.31 5.97 7.11
N ASP A 83 -5.33 6.86 6.13
CA ASP A 83 -6.24 8.03 6.09
C ASP A 83 -6.45 8.58 4.65
N ALA A 84 -6.75 7.71 3.69
CA ALA A 84 -6.98 8.11 2.29
C ALA A 84 -8.41 8.58 1.99
N SER A 85 -9.25 8.75 3.01
CA SER A 85 -10.70 9.04 2.85
C SER A 85 -11.00 10.31 2.04
N GLU A 86 -10.04 11.24 1.93
CA GLU A 86 -10.17 12.43 1.09
C GLU A 86 -9.99 12.13 -0.40
N TYR A 87 -9.30 11.04 -0.74
CA TYR A 87 -8.95 10.66 -2.11
C TYR A 87 -9.77 9.47 -2.59
N ASP A 88 -9.67 8.37 -1.85
CA ASP A 88 -10.33 7.11 -2.17
C ASP A 88 -10.57 6.31 -0.89
N ASP A 89 -11.82 6.27 -0.44
CA ASP A 89 -12.24 5.60 0.78
C ASP A 89 -12.04 4.07 0.74
N ARG A 90 -11.96 3.49 -0.47
CA ARG A 90 -11.70 2.06 -0.67
C ARG A 90 -10.33 1.62 -0.17
N LEU A 91 -9.38 2.55 -0.06
CA LEU A 91 -8.00 2.25 0.34
C LEU A 91 -7.77 2.38 1.85
N THR A 92 -8.71 3.01 2.57
CA THR A 92 -8.54 3.28 4.01
C THR A 92 -8.81 2.01 4.82
N HIS A 93 -7.79 1.54 5.52
CA HIS A 93 -7.85 0.39 6.42
C HIS A 93 -7.14 0.68 7.74
N THR A 94 -7.49 -0.06 8.78
CA THR A 94 -6.61 -0.21 9.93
C THR A 94 -5.37 -1.01 9.51
N MET A 95 -4.31 -0.97 10.32
CA MET A 95 -3.12 -1.80 10.08
C MET A 95 -3.49 -3.28 10.04
N GLU A 96 -4.33 -3.72 10.97
CA GLU A 96 -4.77 -5.11 11.10
C GLU A 96 -5.61 -5.58 9.90
N GLU A 97 -6.52 -4.74 9.41
CA GLU A 97 -7.32 -5.04 8.21
C GLU A 97 -6.44 -5.15 6.97
N GLY A 98 -5.51 -4.22 6.77
CA GLY A 98 -4.57 -4.27 5.65
C GLY A 98 -3.67 -5.49 5.69
N ILE A 99 -3.17 -5.88 6.87
CA ILE A 99 -2.39 -7.09 7.08
C ILE A 99 -3.22 -8.34 6.74
N ALA A 100 -4.46 -8.41 7.21
CA ALA A 100 -5.34 -9.56 6.97
C ALA A 100 -5.68 -9.74 5.49
N ILE A 101 -5.87 -8.65 4.75
CA ILE A 101 -6.08 -8.70 3.29
C ILE A 101 -4.81 -9.17 2.61
N ALA A 102 -3.64 -8.60 2.94
CA ALA A 102 -2.35 -9.01 2.38
C ALA A 102 -2.09 -10.51 2.59
N GLU A 103 -2.27 -11.01 3.82
CA GLU A 103 -2.14 -12.44 4.15
C GLU A 103 -3.10 -13.28 3.30
N SER A 104 -4.36 -12.85 3.16
CA SER A 104 -5.40 -13.62 2.46
C SER A 104 -5.09 -13.78 0.98
N ILE A 105 -4.52 -12.76 0.32
CA ILE A 105 -4.10 -12.82 -1.09
C ILE A 105 -2.71 -13.42 -1.30
N GLY A 106 -2.03 -13.83 -0.22
CA GLY A 106 -0.68 -14.42 -0.28
C GLY A 106 0.43 -13.39 -0.50
N SER A 107 0.20 -12.13 -0.18
CA SER A 107 1.23 -11.08 -0.18
C SER A 107 2.05 -11.14 1.11
N ASP A 108 3.36 -11.12 1.02
CA ASP A 108 4.27 -10.99 2.17
C ASP A 108 4.67 -9.52 2.45
N ILE A 109 4.13 -8.57 1.69
CA ILE A 109 4.35 -7.14 1.82
C ILE A 109 3.03 -6.38 1.89
N GLY A 110 2.83 -5.62 2.97
CA GLY A 110 1.81 -4.59 3.11
C GLY A 110 2.47 -3.20 3.00
N LYS A 111 2.41 -2.56 1.84
CA LYS A 111 2.92 -1.20 1.64
C LYS A 111 1.92 -0.19 2.19
N ILE A 112 2.40 0.82 2.88
CA ILE A 112 1.58 1.84 3.53
C ILE A 112 2.00 3.23 3.09
N SER A 113 1.06 3.99 2.56
CA SER A 113 1.17 5.44 2.45
C SER A 113 0.81 6.07 3.79
N MET A 114 1.64 6.99 4.26
CA MET A 114 1.47 7.58 5.60
C MET A 114 0.42 8.68 5.62
N ASP A 115 0.18 9.34 4.47
CA ASP A 115 -0.77 10.44 4.28
C ASP A 115 -0.59 11.57 5.30
N VAL A 116 0.65 11.95 5.54
CA VAL A 116 1.02 13.02 6.47
C VAL A 116 0.57 14.37 5.90
N ARG A 117 -0.25 15.09 6.66
CA ARG A 117 -0.72 16.42 6.27
C ARG A 117 0.24 17.49 6.74
N ARG A 118 0.82 18.23 5.79
CA ARG A 118 1.71 19.35 6.07
C ARG A 118 0.97 20.68 5.96
N PRO A 119 1.34 21.69 6.77
CA PRO A 119 0.79 23.04 6.62
C PRO A 119 1.17 23.62 5.25
N HIS A 120 0.30 24.45 4.70
CA HIS A 120 0.53 25.14 3.44
C HIS A 120 1.01 26.60 3.68
N PRO A 121 1.99 27.12 2.93
CA PRO A 121 2.75 26.46 1.87
C PRO A 121 3.62 25.32 2.43
N VAL A 122 3.89 24.32 1.58
CA VAL A 122 4.67 23.13 1.98
C VAL A 122 5.96 23.59 2.64
N CYS A 123 6.11 23.32 3.92
CA CYS A 123 7.34 23.63 4.64
C CYS A 123 8.42 22.63 4.26
N GLY A 124 9.56 23.14 3.82
CA GLY A 124 10.70 22.34 3.40
C GLY A 124 11.52 21.77 4.56
N SER A 125 10.96 21.63 5.78
CA SER A 125 11.68 21.08 6.93
C SER A 125 11.04 19.80 7.42
N ALA A 126 11.87 18.79 7.68
CA ALA A 126 11.47 17.60 8.42
C ALA A 126 11.04 17.99 9.86
N PHE A 127 10.20 17.16 10.44
CA PHE A 127 9.74 17.32 11.84
C PHE A 127 9.06 18.66 12.14
N HIS A 128 8.27 19.16 11.20
CA HIS A 128 7.45 20.33 11.49
C HIS A 128 6.54 20.08 12.70
N PRO A 129 6.32 21.06 13.60
CA PRO A 129 5.53 20.86 14.82
C PRO A 129 4.13 20.27 14.61
N GLU A 130 3.47 20.57 13.49
CA GLU A 130 2.16 19.99 13.15
C GLU A 130 2.24 18.57 12.57
N VAL A 131 3.43 18.15 12.12
CA VAL A 131 3.68 16.82 11.56
C VAL A 131 4.08 15.82 12.64
N ILE A 132 4.84 16.25 13.65
CA ILE A 132 5.33 15.37 14.74
C ILE A 132 4.21 14.52 15.38
N PRO A 133 3.04 15.08 15.77
CA PRO A 133 1.97 14.26 16.36
C PRO A 133 1.42 13.20 15.41
N GLN A 134 1.45 13.45 14.10
CA GLN A 134 1.01 12.48 13.09
C GLN A 134 2.01 11.33 12.97
N LEU A 135 3.32 11.64 12.97
CA LEU A 135 4.39 10.63 12.96
C LEU A 135 4.34 9.76 14.23
N GLU A 136 4.09 10.37 15.40
CA GLU A 136 3.93 9.64 16.66
C GLU A 136 2.74 8.68 16.62
N LYS A 137 1.61 9.12 16.07
CA LYS A 137 0.42 8.28 15.90
C LYS A 137 0.70 7.09 14.97
N ILE A 138 1.40 7.32 13.85
CA ILE A 138 1.79 6.26 12.90
C ILE A 138 2.76 5.28 13.58
N ALA A 139 3.75 5.78 14.31
CA ALA A 139 4.69 4.93 15.04
C ALA A 139 4.00 4.03 16.07
N VAL A 140 3.01 4.56 16.80
CA VAL A 140 2.21 3.76 17.76
C VAL A 140 1.41 2.69 17.03
N LYS A 141 0.74 3.02 15.92
CA LYS A 141 0.00 2.05 15.10
C LYS A 141 0.94 0.93 14.60
N ALA A 142 2.08 1.30 14.03
CA ALA A 142 3.06 0.35 13.51
C ALA A 142 3.66 -0.55 14.61
N LEU A 143 3.94 0.01 15.80
CA LEU A 143 4.42 -0.75 16.95
C LEU A 143 3.40 -1.80 17.40
N THR A 144 2.12 -1.43 17.47
CA THR A 144 1.03 -2.33 17.85
C THR A 144 0.82 -3.42 16.80
N ALA A 145 0.91 -3.07 15.53
CA ALA A 145 0.70 -4.00 14.42
C ALA A 145 1.88 -4.93 14.14
N GLY A 146 3.10 -4.60 14.58
CA GLY A 146 4.30 -5.42 14.35
C GLY A 146 4.15 -6.90 14.69
N PRO A 147 3.67 -7.27 15.88
CA PRO A 147 3.41 -8.67 16.23
C PRO A 147 2.33 -9.34 15.37
N VAL A 148 1.29 -8.59 14.97
CA VAL A 148 0.24 -9.09 14.06
C VAL A 148 0.83 -9.39 12.69
N ALA A 149 1.62 -8.46 12.17
CA ALA A 149 2.34 -8.59 10.90
C ALA A 149 3.28 -9.81 10.91
N GLN A 150 4.01 -10.01 12.00
CA GLN A 150 4.88 -11.17 12.18
C GLN A 150 4.10 -12.49 12.18
N ASN A 151 2.97 -12.55 12.86
CA ASN A 151 2.14 -13.75 12.92
C ASN A 151 1.52 -14.09 11.56
N ALA A 152 1.14 -13.08 10.78
CA ALA A 152 0.61 -13.23 9.43
C ALA A 152 1.71 -13.48 8.38
N GLY A 153 2.99 -13.32 8.71
CA GLY A 153 4.10 -13.39 7.75
C GLY A 153 4.18 -12.20 6.79
N VAL A 154 3.46 -11.11 7.06
CA VAL A 154 3.37 -9.92 6.22
C VAL A 154 4.27 -8.82 6.77
N ARG A 155 5.20 -8.29 5.97
CA ARG A 155 6.01 -7.12 6.34
C ARG A 155 5.26 -5.84 6.05
N ILE A 156 5.17 -4.96 7.04
CA ILE A 156 4.65 -3.59 6.87
C ILE A 156 5.78 -2.72 6.37
N CYS A 157 5.59 -2.06 5.23
CA CYS A 157 6.60 -1.20 4.62
C CYS A 157 6.06 0.22 4.47
N LEU A 158 6.60 1.16 5.25
CA LEU A 158 6.25 2.57 5.16
C LEU A 158 6.98 3.20 3.98
N GLU A 159 6.23 3.86 3.10
CA GLU A 159 6.78 4.51 1.91
C GLU A 159 7.33 5.90 2.23
N ASN A 160 8.46 6.26 1.60
CA ASN A 160 8.94 7.63 1.53
C ASN A 160 8.16 8.42 0.46
N HIS A 161 6.83 8.50 0.63
CA HIS A 161 5.96 9.23 -0.29
C HIS A 161 6.17 10.75 -0.18
N THR A 162 5.71 11.52 -1.18
CA THR A 162 5.95 12.96 -1.34
C THR A 162 5.67 13.83 -0.12
N GLU A 163 4.76 13.40 0.76
CA GLU A 163 4.41 14.11 1.99
C GLU A 163 5.34 13.83 3.17
N ALA A 164 6.25 12.86 3.07
CA ALA A 164 7.12 12.45 4.16
C ALA A 164 8.60 12.56 3.80
N PHE A 165 9.40 13.17 4.66
CA PHE A 165 10.85 13.17 4.52
C PHE A 165 11.43 11.80 4.91
N SER A 166 12.51 11.38 4.25
CA SER A 166 13.19 10.13 4.56
C SER A 166 13.62 10.03 6.03
N ASP A 167 14.04 11.14 6.64
CA ASP A 167 14.40 11.21 8.07
C ASP A 167 13.20 10.92 8.98
N GLU A 168 11.99 11.33 8.59
CA GLU A 168 10.76 11.06 9.33
C GLU A 168 10.36 9.59 9.25
N VAL A 169 10.50 8.99 8.07
CA VAL A 169 10.29 7.55 7.89
C VAL A 169 11.28 6.77 8.76
N LEU A 170 12.57 7.09 8.68
CA LEU A 170 13.61 6.45 9.48
C LEU A 170 13.39 6.64 11.00
N TRP A 171 12.89 7.80 11.40
CA TRP A 171 12.54 8.05 12.80
C TRP A 171 11.44 7.10 13.29
N ILE A 172 10.39 6.87 12.49
CA ILE A 172 9.32 5.90 12.81
C ILE A 172 9.91 4.49 12.90
N ILE A 173 10.67 4.05 11.88
CA ILE A 173 11.26 2.71 11.85
C ILE A 173 12.15 2.45 13.07
N ASN A 174 13.02 3.39 13.41
CA ASN A 174 13.90 3.28 14.58
C ASN A 174 13.12 3.22 15.90
N ARG A 175 12.01 3.95 16.00
CA ARG A 175 11.15 3.96 17.19
C ARG A 175 10.35 2.66 17.33
N VAL A 176 9.88 2.09 16.23
CA VAL A 176 9.17 0.82 16.21
C VAL A 176 10.12 -0.35 16.44
N ASN A 177 11.27 -0.34 15.80
CA ASN A 177 12.34 -1.34 15.91
C ASN A 177 11.81 -2.80 15.89
N HIS A 178 11.00 -3.13 14.90
CA HIS A 178 10.40 -4.46 14.75
C HIS A 178 10.79 -5.09 13.42
N PRO A 179 11.18 -6.38 13.36
CA PRO A 179 11.70 -7.03 12.13
C PRO A 179 10.67 -7.12 10.99
N TYR A 180 9.39 -6.98 11.30
CA TYR A 180 8.30 -6.97 10.32
C TYR A 180 7.79 -5.56 9.98
N VAL A 181 8.54 -4.52 10.35
CA VAL A 181 8.24 -3.13 10.01
C VAL A 181 9.46 -2.52 9.34
N GLY A 182 9.33 -2.08 8.11
CA GLY A 182 10.43 -1.59 7.29
C GLY A 182 10.02 -0.43 6.40
N VAL A 183 10.86 -0.17 5.40
CA VAL A 183 10.68 0.93 4.44
C VAL A 183 10.37 0.37 3.05
N CYS A 184 9.40 0.96 2.38
CA CYS A 184 9.25 0.88 0.93
C CYS A 184 9.96 2.10 0.33
N VAL A 185 11.01 1.85 -0.44
CA VAL A 185 11.79 2.94 -1.05
C VAL A 185 11.22 3.25 -2.42
N ASP A 186 10.59 4.41 -2.54
CA ASP A 186 10.25 5.00 -3.83
C ASP A 186 11.38 5.93 -4.27
N THR A 187 12.01 5.58 -5.37
CA THR A 187 13.17 6.31 -5.91
C THR A 187 12.78 7.53 -6.74
N ASN A 188 11.49 7.74 -6.95
CA ASN A 188 10.97 8.85 -7.76
C ASN A 188 10.27 9.94 -6.92
N ASN A 189 10.24 9.78 -5.61
CA ASN A 189 9.73 10.77 -4.64
C ASN A 189 10.84 11.62 -4.07
#